data_720d8a601d52e3bcc9ad04d5ad1f71ee
#
_entry.id   720d8a601d52e3bcc9ad04d5ad1f71ee
#
_cell.length_a   1.000
_cell.length_b   1.000
_cell.length_c   1.000
_cell.angle_alpha   90.00
_cell.angle_beta   90.00
_cell.angle_gamma   90.00
#
_symmetry.space_group_name_H-M   'P 1'
#
loop_
_entity.id
_entity.type
_entity.pdbx_description
1 polymer ?
#
loop_
_entity_poly.entity_id
_entity_poly.type
_entity_poly.pdbx_seq_one_letter_code
_entity_poly.pdbx_strand_id
1 'polypeptide(L)'
;MGQKTHPIGFRLGSTRTWSSRWFATKNYADLLHEDVKIRRFIKDQLYHAGIAKIDIERSANRARITIFTARPGIIIGRKGAEVEKLKNELQVRTGKEIYLNIEEVIHPELDAQLVSENVALQLQKRVAFRRAMKKAVTSALRLGADGIRIACAGRLGGSEIARREWYRDGRVPLHTIRADIDYGLATAHTTAGTIGVKVWIYKGEVLRPAATAEA
;
A
#
# COMPACT_ATOMS: atom_id res chain seq x y z
N MET A 1 -14.51 -15.34 17.86
CA MET A 1 -14.57 -14.84 16.47
C MET A 1 -13.40 -15.44 15.70
N GLY A 2 -13.64 -16.01 14.51
CA GLY A 2 -12.59 -16.62 13.70
C GLY A 2 -11.56 -15.63 13.18
N GLN A 3 -10.40 -16.15 12.82
CA GLN A 3 -9.31 -15.41 12.18
C GLN A 3 -9.74 -14.94 10.79
N LYS A 4 -9.25 -13.77 10.36
CA LYS A 4 -9.53 -13.22 9.03
C LYS A 4 -8.30 -13.37 8.14
N THR A 5 -8.50 -13.95 6.96
CA THR A 5 -7.44 -14.05 5.95
C THR A 5 -7.08 -12.65 5.41
N HIS A 6 -5.82 -12.46 5.06
CA HIS A 6 -5.36 -11.21 4.45
C HIS A 6 -6.03 -11.01 3.08
N PRO A 7 -6.71 -9.89 2.82
CA PRO A 7 -7.52 -9.73 1.60
C PRO A 7 -6.72 -9.86 0.30
N ILE A 8 -5.49 -9.30 0.27
CA ILE A 8 -4.61 -9.41 -0.89
C ILE A 8 -4.11 -10.85 -1.04
N GLY A 9 -3.64 -11.49 0.06
CA GLY A 9 -3.17 -12.88 0.03
C GLY A 9 -4.24 -13.86 -0.46
N PHE A 10 -5.50 -13.67 -0.07
CA PHE A 10 -6.62 -14.49 -0.50
C PHE A 10 -6.89 -14.40 -2.02
N ARG A 11 -6.49 -13.30 -2.66
CA ARG A 11 -6.74 -12.99 -4.08
C ARG A 11 -5.52 -13.16 -4.97
N LEU A 12 -4.37 -13.54 -4.42
CA LEU A 12 -3.15 -13.80 -5.19
C LEU A 12 -3.38 -14.96 -6.16
N GLY A 13 -2.92 -14.79 -7.40
CA GLY A 13 -3.10 -15.76 -8.47
C GLY A 13 -4.50 -15.75 -9.11
N SER A 14 -5.47 -15.02 -8.56
CA SER A 14 -6.80 -14.86 -9.15
C SER A 14 -6.99 -13.46 -9.74
N THR A 15 -7.15 -12.43 -8.89
CA THR A 15 -7.35 -11.04 -9.31
C THR A 15 -6.13 -10.16 -9.09
N ARG A 16 -5.21 -10.59 -8.25
CA ARG A 16 -3.97 -9.87 -7.89
C ARG A 16 -2.75 -10.68 -8.20
N THR A 17 -1.67 -10.00 -8.61
CA THR A 17 -0.34 -10.58 -8.83
C THR A 17 0.61 -10.23 -7.68
N TRP A 18 1.76 -10.91 -7.63
CA TRP A 18 2.80 -10.66 -6.65
C TRP A 18 3.48 -9.31 -6.87
N SER A 19 3.92 -8.67 -5.77
CA SER A 19 4.70 -7.43 -5.83
C SER A 19 6.17 -7.67 -6.19
N SER A 20 6.68 -8.89 -6.00
CA SER A 20 7.99 -9.33 -6.49
C SER A 20 7.77 -10.37 -7.57
N ARG A 21 8.32 -10.12 -8.77
CA ARG A 21 8.18 -10.99 -9.95
C ARG A 21 9.56 -11.47 -10.37
N TRP A 22 9.97 -12.59 -9.81
CA TRP A 22 11.21 -13.27 -10.15
C TRP A 22 11.16 -14.74 -9.69
N PHE A 23 12.04 -15.54 -10.23
CA PHE A 23 12.20 -16.94 -9.86
C PHE A 23 13.65 -17.22 -9.46
N ALA A 24 13.86 -17.98 -8.39
CA ALA A 24 15.18 -18.41 -7.94
C ALA A 24 15.09 -19.81 -7.32
N THR A 25 16.08 -20.66 -7.62
CA THR A 25 16.18 -22.02 -7.08
C THR A 25 17.08 -22.10 -5.85
N LYS A 26 18.27 -21.46 -5.90
CA LYS A 26 19.30 -21.58 -4.85
C LYS A 26 19.35 -20.39 -3.89
N ASN A 27 19.22 -19.16 -4.38
CA ASN A 27 19.44 -17.93 -3.60
C ASN A 27 18.12 -17.22 -3.26
N TYR A 28 17.04 -17.97 -3.06
CA TYR A 28 15.72 -17.41 -2.81
C TYR A 28 15.68 -16.53 -1.54
N ALA A 29 16.27 -17.03 -0.44
CA ALA A 29 16.26 -16.30 0.83
C ALA A 29 16.99 -14.95 0.74
N ASP A 30 18.15 -14.93 0.12
CA ASP A 30 18.97 -13.72 -0.02
C ASP A 30 18.25 -12.66 -0.86
N LEU A 31 17.69 -13.08 -2.00
CA LEU A 31 16.92 -12.18 -2.88
C LEU A 31 15.66 -11.62 -2.19
N LEU A 32 14.97 -12.47 -1.41
CA LEU A 32 13.80 -12.02 -0.65
C LEU A 32 14.18 -11.00 0.42
N HIS A 33 15.26 -11.25 1.17
CA HIS A 33 15.75 -10.30 2.17
C HIS A 33 16.22 -8.99 1.55
N GLU A 34 16.85 -9.05 0.38
CA GLU A 34 17.25 -7.88 -0.39
C GLU A 34 16.01 -7.06 -0.80
N ASP A 35 14.96 -7.69 -1.34
CA ASP A 35 13.70 -7.01 -1.67
C ASP A 35 13.04 -6.34 -0.48
N VAL A 36 13.01 -7.00 0.67
CA VAL A 36 12.46 -6.43 1.91
C VAL A 36 13.25 -5.20 2.36
N LYS A 37 14.60 -5.26 2.29
CA LYS A 37 15.48 -4.14 2.63
C LYS A 37 15.28 -2.95 1.67
N ILE A 38 15.18 -3.22 0.37
CA ILE A 38 14.92 -2.21 -0.67
C ILE A 38 13.59 -1.50 -0.39
N ARG A 39 12.50 -2.25 -0.17
CA ARG A 39 11.18 -1.67 0.10
C ARG A 39 11.17 -0.80 1.35
N ARG A 40 11.78 -1.27 2.43
CA ARG A 40 11.89 -0.47 3.67
C ARG A 40 12.66 0.80 3.43
N PHE A 41 13.83 0.71 2.83
CA PHE A 41 14.69 1.84 2.54
C PHE A 41 13.99 2.91 1.70
N ILE A 42 13.34 2.52 0.59
CA ILE A 42 12.59 3.44 -0.26
C ILE A 42 11.44 4.09 0.53
N LYS A 43 10.71 3.30 1.32
CA LYS A 43 9.58 3.81 2.09
C LYS A 43 10.00 4.78 3.19
N ASP A 44 11.12 4.52 3.86
CA ASP A 44 11.64 5.36 4.93
C ASP A 44 12.16 6.70 4.39
N GLN A 45 12.87 6.68 3.26
CA GLN A 45 13.36 7.92 2.63
C GLN A 45 12.26 8.76 2.01
N LEU A 46 11.30 8.13 1.34
CA LEU A 46 10.28 8.80 0.52
C LEU A 46 8.89 8.76 1.15
N TYR A 47 8.79 8.64 2.47
CA TYR A 47 7.51 8.58 3.18
C TYR A 47 6.58 9.75 2.83
N HIS A 48 7.15 10.95 2.63
CA HIS A 48 6.39 12.17 2.30
C HIS A 48 5.80 12.18 0.88
N ALA A 49 6.34 11.36 -0.01
CA ALA A 49 5.84 11.24 -1.38
C ALA A 49 4.53 10.47 -1.48
N GLY A 50 4.16 9.71 -0.44
CA GLY A 50 2.98 8.87 -0.43
C GLY A 50 3.12 7.69 -1.38
N ILE A 51 3.87 6.67 -0.97
CA ILE A 51 4.10 5.46 -1.76
C ILE A 51 2.97 4.46 -1.50
N ALA A 52 2.23 4.15 -2.56
CA ALA A 52 1.16 3.16 -2.55
C ALA A 52 1.71 1.73 -2.56
N LYS A 53 2.56 1.43 -3.54
CA LYS A 53 3.10 0.10 -3.81
C LYS A 53 4.49 0.20 -4.43
N ILE A 54 5.32 -0.83 -4.21
CA ILE A 54 6.63 -0.98 -4.85
C ILE A 54 6.67 -2.37 -5.46
N ASP A 55 6.77 -2.44 -6.78
CA ASP A 55 6.93 -3.68 -7.52
C ASP A 55 8.40 -3.87 -7.91
N ILE A 56 8.90 -5.09 -7.76
CA ILE A 56 10.30 -5.44 -8.05
C ILE A 56 10.31 -6.61 -9.04
N GLU A 57 10.90 -6.39 -10.20
CA GLU A 57 11.15 -7.41 -11.21
C GLU A 57 12.66 -7.65 -11.31
N ARG A 58 13.07 -8.90 -11.28
CA ARG A 58 14.49 -9.27 -11.39
C ARG A 58 14.74 -10.12 -12.63
N SER A 59 15.81 -9.79 -13.32
CA SER A 59 16.30 -10.55 -14.47
C SER A 59 17.82 -10.62 -14.37
N ALA A 60 18.35 -11.80 -14.06
CA ALA A 60 19.78 -12.03 -13.87
C ALA A 60 20.43 -10.98 -12.93
N ASN A 61 21.31 -10.12 -13.46
CA ASN A 61 22.02 -9.08 -12.69
C ASN A 61 21.30 -7.71 -12.68
N ARG A 62 20.06 -7.62 -13.16
CA ARG A 62 19.29 -6.37 -13.26
C ARG A 62 18.06 -6.44 -12.38
N ALA A 63 17.74 -5.34 -11.70
CA ALA A 63 16.52 -5.19 -10.97
C ALA A 63 15.75 -3.95 -11.47
N ARG A 64 14.50 -4.16 -11.88
CA ARG A 64 13.56 -3.07 -12.20
C ARG A 64 12.67 -2.85 -11.01
N ILE A 65 12.65 -1.64 -10.48
CA ILE A 65 11.84 -1.24 -9.35
C ILE A 65 10.84 -0.20 -9.84
N THR A 66 9.55 -0.53 -9.79
CA THR A 66 8.46 0.39 -10.12
C THR A 66 7.84 0.90 -8.84
N ILE A 67 7.86 2.21 -8.64
CA ILE A 67 7.33 2.91 -7.47
C ILE A 67 6.03 3.60 -7.84
N PHE A 68 4.92 3.16 -7.26
CA PHE A 68 3.62 3.80 -7.40
C PHE A 68 3.46 4.86 -6.31
N THR A 69 3.30 6.11 -6.69
CA THR A 69 3.27 7.24 -5.76
C THR A 69 2.15 8.23 -6.07
N ALA A 70 1.64 8.89 -5.03
CA ALA A 70 0.68 9.98 -5.17
C ALA A 70 1.32 11.31 -5.61
N ARG A 71 2.64 11.47 -5.41
CA ARG A 71 3.35 12.72 -5.66
C ARG A 71 4.69 12.46 -6.35
N PRO A 72 4.67 12.13 -7.64
CA PRO A 72 5.90 11.77 -8.38
C PRO A 72 6.94 12.89 -8.40
N GLY A 73 6.50 14.16 -8.39
CA GLY A 73 7.40 15.31 -8.40
C GLY A 73 8.36 15.38 -7.21
N ILE A 74 7.97 14.84 -6.05
CA ILE A 74 8.85 14.78 -4.85
C ILE A 74 9.97 13.76 -5.07
N ILE A 75 9.66 12.64 -5.72
CA ILE A 75 10.64 11.58 -5.98
C ILE A 75 11.59 11.99 -7.11
N ILE A 76 11.07 12.60 -8.16
CA ILE A 76 11.85 13.04 -9.32
C ILE A 76 12.80 14.17 -8.91
N GLY A 77 12.33 15.11 -8.09
CA GLY A 77 13.10 16.26 -7.66
C GLY A 77 13.42 17.23 -8.80
N ARG A 78 14.29 18.19 -8.52
CA ARG A 78 14.72 19.16 -9.53
C ARG A 78 15.62 18.48 -10.57
N LYS A 79 15.20 18.48 -11.84
CA LYS A 79 15.94 17.90 -12.98
C LYS A 79 16.29 16.41 -12.82
N GLY A 80 15.56 15.64 -11.99
CA GLY A 80 15.82 14.21 -11.79
C GLY A 80 16.92 13.87 -10.80
N ALA A 81 17.52 14.84 -10.11
CA ALA A 81 18.66 14.61 -9.22
C ALA A 81 18.34 13.64 -8.05
N GLU A 82 17.12 13.71 -7.50
CA GLU A 82 16.73 12.83 -6.39
C GLU A 82 16.57 11.36 -6.83
N VAL A 83 16.07 11.14 -8.05
CA VAL A 83 15.97 9.78 -8.62
C VAL A 83 17.35 9.18 -8.88
N GLU A 84 18.29 9.97 -9.44
CA GLU A 84 19.65 9.51 -9.68
C GLU A 84 20.36 9.19 -8.37
N LYS A 85 20.21 10.03 -7.37
CA LYS A 85 20.76 9.78 -6.03
C LYS A 85 20.20 8.49 -5.44
N LEU A 86 18.88 8.31 -5.46
CA LEU A 86 18.22 7.09 -4.99
C LEU A 86 18.71 5.86 -5.74
N LYS A 87 18.83 5.94 -7.08
CA LYS A 87 19.35 4.87 -7.92
C LYS A 87 20.76 4.47 -7.50
N ASN A 88 21.68 5.45 -7.34
CA ASN A 88 23.05 5.19 -6.95
C ASN A 88 23.15 4.58 -5.54
N GLU A 89 22.37 5.06 -4.58
CA GLU A 89 22.32 4.49 -3.23
C GLU A 89 21.84 3.04 -3.24
N LEU A 90 20.82 2.74 -4.04
CA LEU A 90 20.31 1.37 -4.19
C LEU A 90 21.34 0.48 -4.90
N GLN A 91 22.03 0.95 -5.93
CA GLN A 91 23.08 0.20 -6.62
C GLN A 91 24.26 -0.15 -5.68
N VAL A 92 24.69 0.80 -4.86
CA VAL A 92 25.74 0.55 -3.86
C VAL A 92 25.31 -0.52 -2.85
N ARG A 93 24.05 -0.53 -2.43
CA ARG A 93 23.52 -1.49 -1.45
C ARG A 93 23.33 -2.90 -2.02
N THR A 94 22.97 -3.01 -3.29
CA THR A 94 22.63 -4.29 -3.92
C THR A 94 23.76 -4.90 -4.76
N GLY A 95 24.72 -4.06 -5.17
CA GLY A 95 25.79 -4.48 -6.10
C GLY A 95 25.28 -4.86 -7.49
N LYS A 96 24.04 -4.48 -7.86
CA LYS A 96 23.37 -4.82 -9.13
C LYS A 96 22.96 -3.58 -9.89
N GLU A 97 22.74 -3.73 -11.19
CA GLU A 97 22.20 -2.67 -12.03
C GLU A 97 20.72 -2.45 -11.71
N ILE A 98 20.33 -1.22 -11.33
CA ILE A 98 18.96 -0.88 -10.95
C ILE A 98 18.35 0.09 -11.95
N TYR A 99 17.15 -0.24 -12.39
CA TYR A 99 16.27 0.63 -13.17
C TYR A 99 15.09 1.06 -12.31
N LEU A 100 14.94 2.38 -12.09
CA LEU A 100 13.82 2.95 -11.37
C LEU A 100 12.77 3.44 -12.37
N ASN A 101 11.54 3.00 -12.19
CA ASN A 101 10.37 3.52 -12.85
C ASN A 101 9.43 4.16 -11.82
N ILE A 102 8.86 5.32 -12.13
CA ILE A 102 7.97 6.05 -11.22
C ILE A 102 6.64 6.19 -11.94
N GLU A 103 5.59 5.65 -11.31
CA GLU A 103 4.22 5.71 -11.81
C GLU A 103 3.35 6.52 -10.86
N GLU A 104 2.53 7.39 -11.42
CA GLU A 104 1.60 8.22 -10.66
C GLU A 104 0.32 7.46 -10.34
N VAL A 105 -0.12 7.55 -9.08
CA VAL A 105 -1.43 7.09 -8.65
C VAL A 105 -2.43 8.25 -8.82
N ILE A 106 -3.26 8.18 -9.85
CA ILE A 106 -4.20 9.24 -10.24
C ILE A 106 -5.20 9.57 -9.12
N HIS A 107 -5.70 8.54 -8.41
CA HIS A 107 -6.68 8.69 -7.31
C HIS A 107 -6.13 8.13 -6.00
N PRO A 108 -5.34 8.93 -5.24
CA PRO A 108 -4.76 8.48 -3.97
C PRO A 108 -5.80 8.06 -2.91
N GLU A 109 -6.99 8.62 -2.97
CA GLU A 109 -8.08 8.31 -2.04
C GLU A 109 -8.76 6.96 -2.34
N LEU A 110 -8.50 6.36 -3.51
CA LEU A 110 -8.92 5.01 -3.87
C LEU A 110 -7.86 3.94 -3.57
N ASP A 111 -6.67 4.36 -3.12
CA ASP A 111 -5.62 3.44 -2.67
C ASP A 111 -5.69 3.24 -1.16
N ALA A 112 -5.89 2.00 -0.73
CA ALA A 112 -6.09 1.70 0.68
C ALA A 112 -4.85 1.98 1.54
N GLN A 113 -3.64 1.81 0.98
CA GLN A 113 -2.39 2.08 1.70
C GLN A 113 -2.22 3.59 1.95
N LEU A 114 -2.45 4.41 0.92
CA LEU A 114 -2.35 5.87 1.02
C LEU A 114 -3.41 6.45 1.97
N VAL A 115 -4.64 5.94 1.91
CA VAL A 115 -5.70 6.33 2.84
C VAL A 115 -5.35 5.95 4.28
N SER A 116 -4.81 4.74 4.51
CA SER A 116 -4.41 4.31 5.86
C SER A 116 -3.29 5.18 6.44
N GLU A 117 -2.30 5.53 5.64
CA GLU A 117 -1.20 6.42 6.04
C GLU A 117 -1.67 7.86 6.28
N ASN A 118 -2.59 8.38 5.45
CA ASN A 118 -3.17 9.70 5.66
C ASN A 118 -3.98 9.77 6.97
N VAL A 119 -4.80 8.76 7.26
CA VAL A 119 -5.52 8.67 8.54
C VAL A 119 -4.52 8.59 9.70
N ALA A 120 -3.47 7.77 9.60
CA ALA A 120 -2.44 7.66 10.63
C ALA A 120 -1.75 9.00 10.90
N LEU A 121 -1.37 9.74 9.86
CA LEU A 121 -0.79 11.09 9.98
C LEU A 121 -1.73 12.09 10.65
N GLN A 122 -3.04 12.03 10.34
CA GLN A 122 -4.03 12.88 11.00
C GLN A 122 -4.16 12.54 12.49
N LEU A 123 -4.10 11.26 12.86
CA LEU A 123 -4.11 10.83 14.27
C LEU A 123 -2.86 11.31 15.03
N GLN A 124 -1.68 11.28 14.41
CA GLN A 124 -0.46 11.85 14.98
C GLN A 124 -0.58 13.36 15.21
N LYS A 125 -1.24 14.07 14.30
CA LYS A 125 -1.57 15.50 14.45
C LYS A 125 -2.72 15.78 15.42
N ARG A 126 -3.14 14.80 16.22
CA ARG A 126 -4.21 14.90 17.22
C ARG A 126 -5.59 15.30 16.67
N VAL A 127 -5.85 15.02 15.39
CA VAL A 127 -7.19 15.17 14.84
C VAL A 127 -8.11 14.12 15.46
N ALA A 128 -9.35 14.49 15.78
CA ALA A 128 -10.33 13.55 16.32
C ALA A 128 -10.52 12.36 15.38
N PHE A 129 -10.27 11.14 15.87
CA PHE A 129 -10.26 9.91 15.06
C PHE A 129 -11.58 9.70 14.30
N ARG A 130 -12.73 10.02 14.90
CA ARG A 130 -14.05 9.92 14.24
C ARG A 130 -14.14 10.84 13.02
N ARG A 131 -13.60 12.06 13.13
CA ARG A 131 -13.59 13.04 12.03
C ARG A 131 -12.66 12.57 10.91
N ALA A 132 -11.47 12.09 11.25
CA ALA A 132 -10.50 11.57 10.28
C ALA A 132 -11.07 10.38 9.49
N MET A 133 -11.67 9.40 10.19
CA MET A 133 -12.27 8.22 9.56
C MET A 133 -13.46 8.59 8.67
N LYS A 134 -14.39 9.41 9.15
CA LYS A 134 -15.57 9.85 8.35
C LYS A 134 -15.15 10.62 7.11
N LYS A 135 -14.18 11.54 7.22
CA LYS A 135 -13.64 12.28 6.07
C LYS A 135 -13.05 11.32 5.02
N ALA A 136 -12.26 10.34 5.44
CA ALA A 136 -11.67 9.37 4.53
C ALA A 136 -12.74 8.50 3.83
N VAL A 137 -13.78 8.08 4.56
CA VAL A 137 -14.92 7.33 3.97
C VAL A 137 -15.64 8.18 2.92
N THR A 138 -16.01 9.42 3.26
CA THR A 138 -16.72 10.31 2.32
C THR A 138 -15.87 10.62 1.07
N SER A 139 -14.56 10.83 1.23
CA SER A 139 -13.67 11.11 0.08
C SER A 139 -13.57 9.91 -0.87
N ALA A 140 -13.41 8.70 -0.34
CA ALA A 140 -13.31 7.51 -1.18
C ALA A 140 -14.60 7.21 -1.95
N LEU A 141 -15.78 7.34 -1.31
CA LEU A 141 -17.08 7.15 -1.98
C LEU A 141 -17.34 8.20 -3.07
N ARG A 142 -16.95 9.46 -2.82
CA ARG A 142 -17.07 10.54 -3.81
C ARG A 142 -16.28 10.26 -5.08
N LEU A 143 -15.14 9.57 -4.96
CA LEU A 143 -14.27 9.21 -6.09
C LEU A 143 -14.63 7.88 -6.74
N GLY A 144 -15.75 7.27 -6.35
CA GLY A 144 -16.29 6.10 -7.01
C GLY A 144 -15.89 4.76 -6.39
N ALA A 145 -15.52 4.71 -5.11
CA ALA A 145 -15.44 3.43 -4.41
C ALA A 145 -16.84 2.87 -4.16
N ASP A 146 -17.09 1.61 -4.50
CA ASP A 146 -18.37 0.92 -4.23
C ASP A 146 -18.58 0.64 -2.74
N GLY A 147 -17.50 0.67 -1.98
CA GLY A 147 -17.57 0.54 -0.53
C GLY A 147 -16.22 0.65 0.14
N ILE A 148 -16.25 1.14 1.37
CA ILE A 148 -15.06 1.30 2.19
C ILE A 148 -15.31 0.86 3.62
N ARG A 149 -14.31 0.29 4.24
CA ARG A 149 -14.26 0.00 5.67
C ARG A 149 -12.95 0.50 6.25
N ILE A 150 -13.03 1.28 7.32
CA ILE A 150 -11.86 1.76 8.07
C ILE A 150 -11.99 1.28 9.50
N ALA A 151 -10.91 0.77 10.08
CA ALA A 151 -10.85 0.38 11.49
C ALA A 151 -9.61 0.96 12.14
N CYS A 152 -9.80 1.63 13.27
CA CYS A 152 -8.73 2.12 14.14
C CYS A 152 -8.76 1.34 15.45
N ALA A 153 -7.60 0.88 15.92
CA ALA A 153 -7.47 0.12 17.15
C ALA A 153 -6.26 0.62 17.97
N GLY A 154 -6.47 0.82 19.26
CA GLY A 154 -5.46 1.35 20.17
C GLY A 154 -6.05 2.31 21.19
N ARG A 155 -5.23 3.16 21.78
CA ARG A 155 -5.64 4.22 22.72
C ARG A 155 -6.23 5.42 21.98
N LEU A 156 -7.45 5.26 21.49
CA LEU A 156 -8.15 6.26 20.69
C LEU A 156 -8.45 7.53 21.50
N GLY A 157 -7.95 8.67 21.01
CA GLY A 157 -8.10 9.97 21.71
C GLY A 157 -7.27 10.08 22.98
N GLY A 158 -6.29 9.21 23.22
CA GLY A 158 -5.46 9.20 24.41
C GLY A 158 -6.08 8.48 25.61
N SER A 159 -7.19 7.77 25.43
CA SER A 159 -7.82 6.98 26.52
C SER A 159 -6.88 5.93 27.10
N GLU A 160 -6.95 5.66 28.39
CA GLU A 160 -6.14 4.64 29.05
C GLU A 160 -6.44 3.24 28.52
N ILE A 161 -7.72 2.94 28.31
CA ILE A 161 -8.15 1.64 27.81
C ILE A 161 -8.16 1.67 26.29
N ALA A 162 -7.44 0.73 25.68
CA ALA A 162 -7.45 0.54 24.25
C ALA A 162 -8.80 -0.01 23.78
N ARG A 163 -9.28 0.52 22.68
CA ARG A 163 -10.50 0.03 22.04
C ARG A 163 -10.35 0.03 20.53
N ARG A 164 -11.29 -0.65 19.88
CA ARG A 164 -11.39 -0.70 18.43
C ARG A 164 -12.68 -0.04 18.00
N GLU A 165 -12.56 0.94 17.09
CA GLU A 165 -13.71 1.54 16.41
C GLU A 165 -13.55 1.37 14.90
N TRP A 166 -14.66 1.23 14.21
CA TRP A 166 -14.67 1.07 12.75
C TRP A 166 -15.89 1.74 12.14
N TYR A 167 -15.70 2.23 10.92
CA TYR A 167 -16.77 2.74 10.07
C TYR A 167 -16.76 1.97 8.76
N ARG A 168 -17.94 1.70 8.25
CA ARG A 168 -18.16 1.09 6.94
C ARG A 168 -19.28 1.81 6.24
N ASP A 169 -19.09 2.06 4.95
CA ASP A 169 -20.11 2.58 4.06
C ASP A 169 -20.01 1.82 2.74
N GLY A 170 -21.15 1.54 2.11
CA GLY A 170 -21.22 0.71 0.94
C GLY A 170 -20.97 -0.80 1.22
N ARG A 171 -20.70 -1.53 0.16
CA ARG A 171 -20.51 -3.00 0.16
C ARG A 171 -19.02 -3.35 0.20
N VAL A 172 -18.60 -4.25 1.08
CA VAL A 172 -17.21 -4.77 1.15
C VAL A 172 -17.26 -6.30 1.27
N PRO A 173 -17.36 -7.02 0.14
CA PRO A 173 -17.53 -8.48 0.11
C PRO A 173 -16.19 -9.20 0.27
N LEU A 174 -15.70 -9.37 1.51
CA LEU A 174 -14.38 -9.95 1.79
C LEU A 174 -14.23 -11.41 1.36
N HIS A 175 -15.33 -12.17 1.30
CA HIS A 175 -15.32 -13.59 0.94
C HIS A 175 -15.41 -13.85 -0.58
N THR A 176 -15.76 -12.85 -1.37
CA THR A 176 -15.89 -12.97 -2.83
C THR A 176 -14.51 -12.78 -3.47
N ILE A 177 -13.98 -13.81 -4.13
CA ILE A 177 -12.65 -13.79 -4.74
C ILE A 177 -12.58 -12.79 -5.90
N ARG A 178 -13.61 -12.73 -6.74
CA ARG A 178 -13.70 -11.82 -7.89
C ARG A 178 -13.82 -10.34 -7.52
N ALA A 179 -14.12 -10.02 -6.25
CA ALA A 179 -14.19 -8.65 -5.79
C ALA A 179 -12.79 -8.03 -5.70
N ASP A 180 -12.55 -6.90 -6.38
CA ASP A 180 -11.31 -6.15 -6.24
C ASP A 180 -11.32 -5.36 -4.95
N ILE A 181 -10.68 -5.91 -3.93
CA ILE A 181 -10.54 -5.29 -2.62
C ILE A 181 -9.09 -4.90 -2.41
N ASP A 182 -8.88 -3.61 -2.26
CA ASP A 182 -7.60 -3.07 -1.84
C ASP A 182 -7.52 -3.02 -0.31
N TYR A 183 -6.32 -3.25 0.24
CA TYR A 183 -6.09 -3.31 1.68
C TYR A 183 -4.84 -2.54 2.06
N GLY A 184 -4.99 -1.64 3.03
CA GLY A 184 -3.89 -0.86 3.58
C GLY A 184 -3.80 -1.00 5.10
N LEU A 185 -2.57 -0.98 5.59
CA LEU A 185 -2.22 -1.01 7.01
C LEU A 185 -1.23 0.10 7.31
N ALA A 186 -1.53 0.92 8.31
CA ALA A 186 -0.61 1.92 8.82
C ALA A 186 -0.64 1.98 10.35
N THR A 187 0.46 2.40 10.94
CA THR A 187 0.58 2.60 12.39
C THR A 187 0.80 4.08 12.68
N ALA A 188 -0.05 4.66 13.50
CA ALA A 188 0.13 6.01 14.01
C ALA A 188 0.84 5.96 15.36
N HIS A 189 2.02 6.56 15.45
CA HIS A 189 2.75 6.73 16.70
C HIS A 189 2.29 8.01 17.38
N THR A 190 1.56 7.89 18.47
CA THR A 190 1.05 9.02 19.27
C THR A 190 1.76 9.10 20.61
N THR A 191 1.63 10.23 21.30
CA THR A 191 2.20 10.41 22.64
C THR A 191 1.64 9.41 23.66
N ALA A 192 0.40 8.93 23.45
CA ALA A 192 -0.26 7.95 24.34
C ALA A 192 0.03 6.50 23.98
N GLY A 193 0.71 6.24 22.87
CA GLY A 193 0.99 4.89 22.37
C GLY A 193 0.71 4.76 20.86
N THR A 194 0.69 3.53 20.36
CA THR A 194 0.47 3.24 18.95
C THR A 194 -1.00 2.96 18.65
N ILE A 195 -1.46 3.45 17.49
CA ILE A 195 -2.81 3.19 16.97
C ILE A 195 -2.65 2.51 15.61
N GLY A 196 -3.17 1.30 15.48
CA GLY A 196 -3.21 0.58 14.20
C GLY A 196 -4.42 1.03 13.37
N VAL A 197 -4.18 1.40 12.12
CA VAL A 197 -5.21 1.78 11.14
C VAL A 197 -5.26 0.72 10.05
N LYS A 198 -6.44 0.16 9.79
CA LYS A 198 -6.68 -0.81 8.71
C LYS A 198 -7.76 -0.26 7.80
N VAL A 199 -7.52 -0.30 6.50
CA VAL A 199 -8.45 0.18 5.48
C VAL A 199 -8.70 -0.91 4.46
N TRP A 200 -9.94 -1.08 4.06
CA TRP A 200 -10.41 -1.94 2.96
C TRP A 200 -11.22 -1.07 2.02
N ILE A 201 -10.87 -1.05 0.75
CA ILE A 201 -11.60 -0.33 -0.30
C ILE A 201 -12.03 -1.34 -1.35
N TYR A 202 -13.32 -1.36 -1.63
CA TYR A 202 -13.91 -2.17 -2.69
C TYR A 202 -14.07 -1.31 -3.94
N LYS A 203 -13.46 -1.73 -5.05
CA LYS A 203 -13.42 -1.02 -6.33
C LYS A 203 -14.34 -1.61 -7.39
N GLY A 204 -15.07 -2.68 -7.05
CA GLY A 204 -15.93 -3.40 -7.98
C GLY A 204 -15.51 -4.86 -8.20
N GLU A 205 -16.14 -5.54 -9.12
CA GLU A 205 -15.85 -6.93 -9.47
C GLU A 205 -14.99 -7.02 -10.72
N VAL A 206 -13.93 -7.82 -10.66
CA VAL A 206 -13.10 -8.16 -11.83
C VAL A 206 -13.74 -9.39 -12.49
N LEU A 207 -14.52 -9.15 -13.53
CA LEU A 207 -14.95 -10.22 -14.41
C LEU A 207 -13.77 -10.57 -15.33
N ARG A 208 -13.32 -11.84 -15.31
CA ARG A 208 -12.37 -12.28 -16.33
C ARG A 208 -13.00 -12.02 -17.69
N PRO A 209 -12.34 -11.35 -18.64
CA PRO A 209 -12.77 -11.40 -20.02
C PRO A 209 -12.87 -12.89 -20.38
N ALA A 210 -14.00 -13.29 -20.98
CA ALA A 210 -14.11 -14.63 -21.51
C ALA A 210 -12.84 -14.90 -22.31
N ALA A 211 -12.14 -16.00 -22.01
CA ALA A 211 -10.95 -16.39 -22.75
C ALA A 211 -11.40 -16.41 -24.22
N THR A 212 -10.94 -15.44 -25.00
CA THR A 212 -10.98 -15.54 -26.46
C THR A 212 -10.20 -16.79 -26.75
N ALA A 213 -10.91 -17.84 -27.16
CA ALA A 213 -10.32 -19.03 -27.67
C ALA A 213 -9.43 -18.56 -28.85
N GLU A 214 -8.15 -18.45 -28.61
CA GLU A 214 -7.17 -18.38 -29.68
C GLU A 214 -7.18 -19.77 -30.33
N ALA A 215 -7.82 -19.80 -31.52
CA ALA A 215 -7.80 -20.93 -32.43
C ALA A 215 -6.42 -21.00 -33.09
#